data_22604ec7aa9c0fd7de97bd17494c76c2
#
_entry.id   22604ec7aa9c0fd7de97bd17494c76c2
#
_cell.length_a   1.000
_cell.length_b   1.000
_cell.length_c   1.000
_cell.angle_alpha   90.00
_cell.angle_beta   90.00
_cell.angle_gamma   90.00
#
_symmetry.space_group_name_H-M   'P 1'
#
loop_
_entity.id
_entity.type
_entity.pdbx_description
1 polymer ?
#
loop_
_entity_poly.entity_id
_entity_poly.type
_entity_poly.pdbx_seq_one_letter_code
_entity_poly.pdbx_strand_id
1 'polypeptide(L)'
;YQRGWSLRGAEERRRRQAIRELALVGWGKPDTIFRRLYTNMFLPGGSDEQLQWFDDLCARTTSPELAYRLMAEQAEADFTDVPANVKVPTLVLHARDDRVVPFSEGVDIATAIDSSQFVQLDSSNHNLMEYEPAWGRFKAAVLEFTGRSSGEEDPVFGTLSDRERQVLAKVTEGLGNTEIAATLFISEKTVKNHITRIFDKLNVSTRSQAIVLARDKRFDGLER
;
A
#
# COMPACT_ATOMS: atom_id res chain seq x y z
N TYR A 1 7.05 -14.99 -1.09
CA TYR A 1 7.78 -16.02 -1.86
C TYR A 1 7.38 -17.43 -1.41
N GLN A 2 7.61 -18.40 -2.29
CA GLN A 2 7.20 -19.78 -2.02
C GLN A 2 8.15 -20.50 -1.07
N ARG A 3 9.46 -20.19 -1.14
CA ARG A 3 10.48 -20.83 -0.31
C ARG A 3 11.19 -19.85 0.57
N GLY A 4 11.33 -20.20 1.82
CA GLY A 4 12.20 -19.50 2.76
C GLY A 4 13.63 -19.41 2.22
N TRP A 5 14.33 -18.37 2.57
CA TRP A 5 15.68 -18.11 2.04
C TRP A 5 16.71 -19.15 2.47
N SER A 6 16.49 -19.87 3.57
CA SER A 6 17.35 -20.99 3.97
C SER A 6 17.33 -22.16 2.97
N LEU A 7 16.25 -22.28 2.21
CA LEU A 7 16.04 -23.34 1.22
C LEU A 7 16.58 -22.99 -0.19
N ARG A 8 17.08 -21.76 -0.38
CA ARG A 8 17.53 -21.26 -1.70
C ARG A 8 19.00 -21.50 -2.03
N GLY A 9 19.76 -22.09 -1.13
CA GLY A 9 21.18 -22.41 -1.32
C GLY A 9 22.07 -21.86 -0.21
N ALA A 10 23.33 -22.35 -0.17
CA ALA A 10 24.22 -22.07 0.95
C ALA A 10 24.68 -20.60 1.05
N GLU A 11 24.84 -19.94 -0.07
CA GLU A 11 25.29 -18.54 -0.13
C GLU A 11 24.19 -17.59 0.38
N GLU A 12 22.98 -17.72 -0.15
CA GLU A 12 21.85 -16.88 0.29
C GLU A 12 21.52 -17.15 1.77
N ARG A 13 21.59 -18.39 2.20
CA ARG A 13 21.45 -18.76 3.62
C ARG A 13 22.45 -18.01 4.51
N ARG A 14 23.75 -18.02 4.17
CA ARG A 14 24.77 -17.29 4.93
C ARG A 14 24.53 -15.79 4.95
N ARG A 15 24.21 -15.21 3.81
CA ARG A 15 23.94 -13.79 3.67
C ARG A 15 22.77 -13.35 4.55
N ARG A 16 21.65 -14.05 4.49
CA ARG A 16 20.44 -13.72 5.27
C ARG A 16 20.62 -14.01 6.76
N GLN A 17 21.34 -15.06 7.10
CA GLN A 17 21.67 -15.32 8.49
C GLN A 17 22.50 -14.19 9.10
N ALA A 18 23.48 -13.66 8.38
CA ALA A 18 24.27 -12.52 8.84
C ALA A 18 23.39 -11.27 9.07
N ILE A 19 22.43 -10.99 8.16
CA ILE A 19 21.47 -9.89 8.33
C ILE A 19 20.60 -10.09 9.57
N ARG A 20 20.14 -11.31 9.82
CA ARG A 20 19.33 -11.67 10.98
C ARG A 20 20.11 -11.49 12.31
N GLU A 21 21.36 -11.91 12.36
CA GLU A 21 22.21 -11.70 13.55
C GLU A 21 22.46 -10.21 13.81
N LEU A 22 22.66 -9.41 12.75
CA LEU A 22 22.78 -7.97 12.87
C LEU A 22 21.49 -7.29 13.36
N ALA A 23 20.32 -7.88 13.11
CA ALA A 23 19.06 -7.35 13.61
C ALA A 23 19.01 -7.30 15.14
N LEU A 24 19.53 -8.31 15.84
CA LEU A 24 19.55 -8.33 17.31
C LEU A 24 20.31 -7.16 17.93
N VAL A 25 21.35 -6.68 17.26
CA VAL A 25 22.20 -5.63 17.79
C VAL A 25 21.90 -4.24 17.22
N GLY A 26 21.26 -4.19 16.05
CA GLY A 26 21.04 -2.97 15.28
C GLY A 26 19.59 -2.49 15.18
N TRP A 27 18.61 -3.34 15.43
CA TRP A 27 17.20 -2.98 15.28
C TRP A 27 16.78 -1.88 16.25
N GLY A 28 16.10 -0.86 15.73
CA GLY A 28 15.59 0.26 16.52
C GLY A 28 16.65 1.18 17.12
N LYS A 29 17.94 0.94 16.89
CA LYS A 29 19.01 1.83 17.34
C LYS A 29 19.28 2.90 16.30
N PRO A 30 19.37 4.20 16.70
CA PRO A 30 19.79 5.23 15.78
C PRO A 30 21.24 4.97 15.33
N ASP A 31 21.57 5.35 14.12
CA ASP A 31 22.95 5.35 13.58
C ASP A 31 23.64 3.98 13.43
N THR A 32 22.91 2.90 13.22
CA THR A 32 23.54 1.61 12.97
C THR A 32 23.70 1.32 11.48
N ILE A 33 24.83 0.70 11.12
CA ILE A 33 25.08 0.16 9.77
C ILE A 33 23.95 -0.80 9.36
N PHE A 34 23.37 -1.52 10.31
CA PHE A 34 22.27 -2.44 10.09
C PHE A 34 21.03 -1.72 9.51
N ARG A 35 20.63 -0.57 10.08
CA ARG A 35 19.47 0.19 9.59
C ARG A 35 19.64 0.52 8.11
N ARG A 36 20.76 1.15 7.75
CA ARG A 36 21.02 1.52 6.35
C ARG A 36 21.06 0.31 5.42
N LEU A 37 21.70 -0.78 5.85
CA LEU A 37 21.74 -2.00 5.06
C LEU A 37 20.35 -2.60 4.86
N TYR A 38 19.57 -2.71 5.93
CA TYR A 38 18.24 -3.30 5.91
C TYR A 38 17.28 -2.44 5.09
N THR A 39 17.21 -1.15 5.38
CA THR A 39 16.32 -0.21 4.69
C THR A 39 16.64 -0.09 3.19
N ASN A 40 17.92 -0.06 2.82
CA ASN A 40 18.32 -0.07 1.41
C ASN A 40 17.99 -1.36 0.65
N MET A 41 17.67 -2.45 1.34
CA MET A 41 17.14 -3.63 0.65
C MET A 41 15.69 -3.41 0.20
N PHE A 42 14.89 -2.69 1.01
CA PHE A 42 13.47 -2.44 0.76
C PHE A 42 13.22 -1.18 -0.09
N LEU A 43 14.05 -0.17 0.08
CA LEU A 43 13.93 1.14 -0.56
C LEU A 43 15.29 1.62 -1.13
N PRO A 44 15.89 0.89 -2.09
CA PRO A 44 17.19 1.28 -2.63
C PRO A 44 17.19 2.63 -3.38
N GLY A 45 16.02 3.09 -3.84
CA GLY A 45 15.83 4.39 -4.49
C GLY A 45 15.25 5.47 -3.57
N GLY A 46 15.14 5.20 -2.25
CA GLY A 46 14.55 6.14 -1.29
C GLY A 46 15.46 7.34 -0.99
N SER A 47 14.85 8.52 -0.76
CA SER A 47 15.54 9.67 -0.19
C SER A 47 15.95 9.41 1.27
N ASP A 48 16.88 10.20 1.82
CA ASP A 48 17.28 10.09 3.23
C ASP A 48 16.08 10.20 4.19
N GLU A 49 15.10 11.06 3.88
CA GLU A 49 13.89 11.22 4.67
C GLU A 49 13.01 9.95 4.63
N GLN A 50 12.88 9.32 3.46
CA GLN A 50 12.11 8.09 3.30
C GLN A 50 12.79 6.89 3.97
N LEU A 51 14.10 6.81 3.87
CA LEU A 51 14.89 5.80 4.58
C LEU A 51 14.73 5.99 6.09
N GLN A 52 14.80 7.21 6.60
CA GLN A 52 14.58 7.52 8.00
C GLN A 52 13.16 7.16 8.46
N TRP A 53 12.15 7.52 7.66
CA TRP A 53 10.76 7.16 7.95
C TRP A 53 10.56 5.63 8.06
N PHE A 54 11.14 4.86 7.13
CA PHE A 54 11.03 3.39 7.17
C PHE A 54 11.76 2.79 8.37
N ASP A 55 12.93 3.33 8.71
CA ASP A 55 13.68 2.95 9.91
C ASP A 55 12.86 3.19 11.19
N ASP A 56 12.24 4.35 11.31
CA ASP A 56 11.41 4.70 12.47
C ASP A 56 10.15 3.84 12.55
N LEU A 57 9.56 3.51 11.40
CA LEU A 57 8.43 2.57 11.33
C LEU A 57 8.85 1.19 11.85
N CYS A 58 9.96 0.65 11.39
CA CYS A 58 10.50 -0.63 11.85
C CYS A 58 10.76 -0.64 13.36
N ALA A 59 11.38 0.43 13.87
CA ALA A 59 11.70 0.57 15.30
C ALA A 59 10.46 0.62 16.20
N ARG A 60 9.38 1.27 15.71
CA ARG A 60 8.13 1.44 16.47
C ARG A 60 7.23 0.20 16.44
N THR A 61 7.31 -0.59 15.38
CA THR A 61 6.38 -1.71 15.16
C THR A 61 6.89 -3.04 15.68
N THR A 62 8.20 -3.18 15.87
CA THR A 62 8.82 -4.48 16.16
C THR A 62 10.04 -4.34 17.08
N SER A 63 10.19 -5.23 18.08
CA SER A 63 11.41 -5.32 18.87
C SER A 63 12.52 -6.09 18.13
N PRO A 64 13.81 -5.93 18.50
CA PRO A 64 14.91 -6.71 17.93
C PRO A 64 14.69 -8.22 17.99
N GLU A 65 14.21 -8.73 19.12
CA GLU A 65 13.96 -10.15 19.35
C GLU A 65 12.83 -10.67 18.47
N LEU A 66 11.76 -9.87 18.32
CA LEU A 66 10.64 -10.24 17.47
C LEU A 66 11.03 -10.19 16.00
N ALA A 67 11.78 -9.18 15.56
CA ALA A 67 12.32 -9.10 14.21
C ALA A 67 13.19 -10.31 13.88
N TYR A 68 14.10 -10.70 14.80
CA TYR A 68 14.94 -11.88 14.66
C TYR A 68 14.11 -13.16 14.49
N ARG A 69 13.08 -13.34 15.34
CA ARG A 69 12.19 -14.52 15.27
C ARG A 69 11.41 -14.56 13.96
N LEU A 70 10.81 -13.45 13.55
CA LEU A 70 10.08 -13.38 12.28
C LEU A 70 10.98 -13.73 11.08
N MET A 71 12.21 -13.21 11.06
CA MET A 71 13.19 -13.56 10.03
C MET A 71 13.57 -15.05 10.08
N ALA A 72 13.63 -15.65 11.27
CA ALA A 72 13.90 -17.07 11.43
C ALA A 72 12.75 -17.94 10.87
N GLU A 73 11.52 -17.64 11.24
CA GLU A 73 10.34 -18.36 10.74
C GLU A 73 10.21 -18.23 9.20
N GLN A 74 10.44 -17.04 8.66
CA GLN A 74 10.46 -16.83 7.20
C GLN A 74 11.58 -17.61 6.50
N ALA A 75 12.68 -17.90 7.20
CA ALA A 75 13.80 -18.63 6.64
C ALA A 75 13.44 -20.08 6.32
N GLU A 76 12.67 -20.72 7.20
CA GLU A 76 12.32 -22.13 7.15
C GLU A 76 10.97 -22.38 6.44
N ALA A 77 10.22 -21.32 6.13
CA ALA A 77 8.90 -21.46 5.51
C ALA A 77 8.99 -22.09 4.11
N ASP A 78 8.18 -23.09 3.85
CA ASP A 78 8.01 -23.68 2.52
C ASP A 78 6.51 -23.66 2.16
N PHE A 79 6.18 -22.90 1.14
CA PHE A 79 4.84 -22.74 0.62
C PHE A 79 4.77 -23.18 -0.86
N THR A 80 5.70 -24.01 -1.30
CA THR A 80 5.82 -24.42 -2.72
C THR A 80 4.53 -24.99 -3.28
N ASP A 81 3.79 -25.77 -2.46
CA ASP A 81 2.57 -26.43 -2.89
C ASP A 81 1.30 -25.57 -2.72
N VAL A 82 1.42 -24.40 -2.05
CA VAL A 82 0.26 -23.56 -1.75
C VAL A 82 -0.32 -22.86 -2.98
N PRO A 83 0.48 -22.27 -3.90
CA PRO A 83 -0.04 -21.54 -5.05
C PRO A 83 -0.94 -22.39 -5.96
N ALA A 84 -0.62 -23.65 -6.17
CA ALA A 84 -1.43 -24.55 -7.00
C ALA A 84 -2.86 -24.80 -6.44
N ASN A 85 -3.05 -24.55 -5.14
CA ASN A 85 -4.34 -24.69 -4.47
C ASN A 85 -5.14 -23.38 -4.41
N VAL A 86 -4.60 -22.26 -4.86
CA VAL A 86 -5.30 -20.99 -4.95
C VAL A 86 -6.28 -21.04 -6.13
N LYS A 87 -7.58 -20.91 -5.84
CA LYS A 87 -8.66 -21.01 -6.85
C LYS A 87 -9.41 -19.69 -7.09
N VAL A 88 -8.98 -18.63 -6.41
CA VAL A 88 -9.56 -17.29 -6.58
C VAL A 88 -8.76 -16.51 -7.63
N PRO A 89 -9.38 -15.58 -8.38
CA PRO A 89 -8.65 -14.67 -9.25
C PRO A 89 -7.53 -13.97 -8.47
N THR A 90 -6.33 -13.98 -9.02
CA THR A 90 -5.13 -13.49 -8.32
C THR A 90 -4.35 -12.52 -9.20
N LEU A 91 -4.00 -11.36 -8.68
CA LEU A 91 -3.09 -10.42 -9.32
C LEU A 91 -1.74 -10.45 -8.59
N VAL A 92 -0.69 -10.80 -9.31
CA VAL A 92 0.68 -10.79 -8.82
C VAL A 92 1.40 -9.57 -9.39
N LEU A 93 1.84 -8.67 -8.51
CA LEU A 93 2.58 -7.47 -8.85
C LEU A 93 4.00 -7.61 -8.29
N HIS A 94 5.04 -7.42 -9.11
CA HIS A 94 6.42 -7.58 -8.66
C HIS A 94 7.33 -6.52 -9.27
N ALA A 95 8.16 -5.89 -8.44
CA ALA A 95 9.19 -4.99 -8.90
C ALA A 95 10.32 -5.77 -9.59
N ARG A 96 10.71 -5.35 -10.80
CA ARG A 96 11.69 -6.07 -11.63
C ARG A 96 13.04 -6.27 -10.94
N ASP A 97 13.51 -5.22 -10.27
CA ASP A 97 14.83 -5.20 -9.65
C ASP A 97 14.75 -5.28 -8.12
N ASP A 98 13.72 -5.98 -7.59
CA ASP A 98 13.51 -6.22 -6.16
C ASP A 98 14.71 -6.94 -5.54
N ARG A 99 15.28 -6.34 -4.50
CA ARG A 99 16.46 -6.88 -3.79
C ARG A 99 16.09 -7.75 -2.58
N VAL A 100 14.82 -7.73 -2.16
CA VAL A 100 14.33 -8.52 -1.03
C VAL A 100 13.82 -9.88 -1.51
N VAL A 101 12.98 -9.87 -2.54
CA VAL A 101 12.42 -11.08 -3.14
C VAL A 101 12.81 -11.11 -4.63
N PRO A 102 13.54 -12.14 -5.08
CA PRO A 102 13.91 -12.25 -6.49
C PRO A 102 12.69 -12.21 -7.41
N PHE A 103 12.83 -11.53 -8.54
CA PHE A 103 11.75 -11.40 -9.54
C PHE A 103 11.19 -12.75 -10.00
N SER A 104 12.05 -13.77 -10.13
CA SER A 104 11.66 -15.14 -10.48
C SER A 104 10.62 -15.73 -9.53
N GLU A 105 10.65 -15.38 -8.25
CA GLU A 105 9.66 -15.88 -7.27
C GLU A 105 8.24 -15.37 -7.56
N GLY A 106 8.13 -14.13 -8.03
CA GLY A 106 6.83 -13.58 -8.48
C GLY A 106 6.32 -14.29 -9.75
N VAL A 107 7.22 -14.57 -10.67
CA VAL A 107 6.92 -15.35 -11.90
C VAL A 107 6.49 -16.76 -11.55
N ASP A 108 7.22 -17.43 -10.64
CA ASP A 108 6.92 -18.80 -10.21
C ASP A 108 5.53 -18.88 -9.54
N ILE A 109 5.21 -17.94 -8.66
CA ILE A 109 3.88 -17.83 -8.01
C ILE A 109 2.79 -17.64 -9.09
N ALA A 110 2.99 -16.69 -9.99
CA ALA A 110 2.02 -16.43 -11.04
C ALA A 110 1.82 -17.64 -11.98
N THR A 111 2.90 -18.36 -12.27
CA THR A 111 2.82 -19.57 -13.11
C THR A 111 2.10 -20.73 -12.40
N ALA A 112 2.24 -20.83 -11.08
CA ALA A 112 1.63 -21.91 -10.31
C ALA A 112 0.14 -21.69 -9.99
N ILE A 113 -0.39 -20.48 -10.18
CA ILE A 113 -1.81 -20.14 -9.95
C ILE A 113 -2.52 -20.01 -11.29
N ASP A 114 -3.37 -20.96 -11.63
CA ASP A 114 -4.06 -21.03 -12.94
C ASP A 114 -4.84 -19.76 -13.31
N SER A 115 -5.43 -19.09 -12.33
CA SER A 115 -6.26 -17.88 -12.50
C SER A 115 -5.49 -16.58 -12.23
N SER A 116 -4.17 -16.60 -12.36
CA SER A 116 -3.35 -15.42 -12.05
C SER A 116 -3.16 -14.50 -13.26
N GLN A 117 -3.00 -13.22 -12.94
CA GLN A 117 -2.45 -12.20 -13.82
C GLN A 117 -1.13 -11.72 -13.23
N PHE A 118 -0.11 -11.55 -14.09
CA PHE A 118 1.20 -11.06 -13.66
C PHE A 118 1.48 -9.68 -14.22
N VAL A 119 1.85 -8.73 -13.37
CA VAL A 119 2.25 -7.39 -13.78
C VAL A 119 3.63 -7.07 -13.21
N GLN A 120 4.59 -6.93 -14.12
CA GLN A 120 5.91 -6.41 -13.80
C GLN A 120 5.85 -4.90 -13.58
N LEU A 121 6.47 -4.44 -12.49
CA LEU A 121 6.64 -3.03 -12.16
C LEU A 121 8.10 -2.61 -12.41
N ASP A 122 8.30 -1.49 -13.06
CA ASP A 122 9.62 -0.94 -13.33
C ASP A 122 10.13 -0.17 -12.11
N SER A 123 10.54 -0.91 -11.10
CA SER A 123 11.04 -0.42 -9.82
C SER A 123 12.11 -1.35 -9.26
N SER A 124 12.99 -0.81 -8.43
CA SER A 124 13.93 -1.55 -7.59
C SER A 124 13.48 -1.61 -6.12
N ASN A 125 12.44 -0.86 -5.76
CA ASN A 125 11.93 -0.84 -4.40
C ASN A 125 11.01 -2.04 -4.15
N HIS A 126 11.27 -2.77 -3.06
CA HIS A 126 10.36 -3.81 -2.58
C HIS A 126 9.03 -3.20 -2.11
N ASN A 127 9.11 -2.10 -1.40
CA ASN A 127 7.97 -1.29 -1.03
C ASN A 127 7.82 -0.17 -2.05
N LEU A 128 6.90 -0.35 -3.00
CA LEU A 128 6.63 0.65 -4.04
C LEU A 128 6.12 1.95 -3.43
N MET A 129 6.69 3.07 -3.86
CA MET A 129 6.37 4.39 -3.32
C MET A 129 5.54 5.19 -4.33
N GLU A 130 4.67 6.07 -3.82
CA GLU A 130 3.71 6.83 -4.64
C GLU A 130 4.38 7.74 -5.69
N TYR A 131 5.57 8.26 -5.41
CA TYR A 131 6.31 9.13 -6.32
C TYR A 131 7.03 8.39 -7.47
N GLU A 132 7.05 7.05 -7.44
CA GLU A 132 7.70 6.28 -8.49
C GLU A 132 6.88 6.25 -9.78
N PRO A 133 7.52 6.26 -10.95
CA PRO A 133 6.80 6.11 -12.22
C PRO A 133 5.97 4.83 -12.28
N ALA A 134 6.43 3.76 -11.63
CA ALA A 134 5.73 2.48 -11.56
C ALA A 134 4.42 2.53 -10.75
N TRP A 135 4.22 3.56 -9.90
CA TRP A 135 3.00 3.71 -9.10
C TRP A 135 1.73 3.83 -9.94
N GLY A 136 1.81 4.58 -11.05
CA GLY A 136 0.70 4.69 -12.00
C GLY A 136 0.28 3.33 -12.57
N ARG A 137 1.26 2.51 -13.00
CA ARG A 137 1.02 1.15 -13.49
C ARG A 137 0.45 0.23 -12.41
N PHE A 138 0.98 0.32 -11.19
CA PHE A 138 0.46 -0.42 -10.04
C PHE A 138 -1.02 -0.10 -9.81
N LYS A 139 -1.38 1.18 -9.70
CA LYS A 139 -2.78 1.61 -9.51
C LYS A 139 -3.68 1.12 -10.63
N ALA A 140 -3.26 1.32 -11.88
CA ALA A 140 -4.04 0.91 -13.05
C ALA A 140 -4.32 -0.60 -13.03
N ALA A 141 -3.29 -1.43 -12.78
CA ALA A 141 -3.44 -2.88 -12.74
C ALA A 141 -4.38 -3.34 -11.60
N VAL A 142 -4.28 -2.73 -10.42
CA VAL A 142 -5.17 -3.06 -9.29
C VAL A 142 -6.61 -2.66 -9.60
N LEU A 143 -6.83 -1.48 -10.18
CA LEU A 143 -8.16 -1.00 -10.55
C LEU A 143 -8.79 -1.89 -11.63
N GLU A 144 -8.04 -2.22 -12.67
CA GLU A 144 -8.47 -3.11 -13.74
C GLU A 144 -8.84 -4.50 -13.18
N PHE A 145 -7.95 -5.10 -12.39
CA PHE A 145 -8.16 -6.42 -11.80
C PHE A 145 -9.39 -6.47 -10.88
N THR A 146 -9.65 -5.39 -10.13
CA THR A 146 -10.81 -5.31 -9.24
C THR A 146 -12.10 -4.90 -9.94
N GLY A 147 -12.10 -4.77 -11.28
CA GLY A 147 -13.21 -4.24 -12.06
C GLY A 147 -13.47 -2.75 -11.77
N ARG A 148 -12.43 -2.06 -11.29
CA ARG A 148 -12.48 -0.63 -11.04
C ARG A 148 -11.80 0.05 -12.22
N SER A 149 -12.55 0.58 -13.17
CA SER A 149 -11.98 1.51 -14.14
C SER A 149 -11.43 2.73 -13.42
N SER A 150 -10.21 3.13 -13.76
CA SER A 150 -9.68 4.42 -13.36
C SER A 150 -10.51 5.50 -14.07
N GLY A 151 -11.53 6.01 -13.42
CA GLY A 151 -12.25 7.16 -13.93
C GLY A 151 -13.75 7.04 -14.13
N GLU A 152 -14.40 5.91 -13.89
CA GLU A 152 -15.87 5.89 -13.82
C GLU A 152 -16.32 6.01 -12.36
N GLU A 153 -16.37 7.23 -11.90
CA GLU A 153 -17.14 7.59 -10.72
C GLU A 153 -18.61 7.25 -10.98
N ASP A 154 -19.29 6.70 -9.96
CA ASP A 154 -20.73 6.42 -10.09
C ASP A 154 -21.45 7.70 -10.54
N PRO A 155 -22.30 7.63 -11.57
CA PRO A 155 -23.01 8.77 -12.12
C PRO A 155 -23.77 9.61 -11.08
N VAL A 156 -24.08 9.03 -9.93
CA VAL A 156 -24.73 9.73 -8.82
C VAL A 156 -23.92 10.96 -8.34
N PHE A 157 -22.60 10.90 -8.44
CA PHE A 157 -21.73 12.02 -8.06
C PHE A 157 -21.50 13.03 -9.18
N GLY A 158 -21.88 12.70 -10.40
CA GLY A 158 -21.75 13.59 -11.57
C GLY A 158 -22.51 14.91 -11.43
N THR A 159 -23.52 14.97 -10.55
CA THR A 159 -24.30 16.19 -10.25
C THR A 159 -23.63 17.14 -9.26
N LEU A 160 -22.57 16.70 -8.58
CA LEU A 160 -21.83 17.51 -7.61
C LEU A 160 -20.90 18.49 -8.32
N SER A 161 -20.90 19.75 -7.88
CA SER A 161 -19.88 20.72 -8.28
C SER A 161 -18.51 20.36 -7.65
N ASP A 162 -17.41 20.89 -8.22
CA ASP A 162 -16.07 20.67 -7.70
C ASP A 162 -15.96 21.02 -6.21
N ARG A 163 -16.63 22.08 -5.77
CA ARG A 163 -16.64 22.49 -4.37
C ARG A 163 -17.43 21.54 -3.48
N GLU A 164 -18.53 21.01 -3.95
CA GLU A 164 -19.30 20.00 -3.24
C GLU A 164 -18.52 18.69 -3.15
N ARG A 165 -17.76 18.33 -4.19
CA ARG A 165 -16.83 17.19 -4.16
C ARG A 165 -15.76 17.33 -3.11
N GLN A 166 -15.10 18.50 -3.05
CA GLN A 166 -14.08 18.78 -2.01
C GLN A 166 -14.69 18.67 -0.61
N VAL A 167 -15.89 19.19 -0.39
CA VAL A 167 -16.57 19.09 0.91
C VAL A 167 -16.94 17.63 1.21
N LEU A 168 -17.48 16.88 0.25
CA LEU A 168 -17.82 15.46 0.43
C LEU A 168 -16.58 14.63 0.74
N ALA A 169 -15.44 14.88 0.08
CA ALA A 169 -14.17 14.21 0.37
C ALA A 169 -13.79 14.37 1.85
N LYS A 170 -13.85 15.59 2.36
CA LYS A 170 -13.53 15.86 3.79
C LYS A 170 -14.58 15.27 4.74
N VAL A 171 -15.83 15.17 4.31
CA VAL A 171 -16.87 14.43 5.05
C VAL A 171 -16.53 12.94 5.15
N THR A 172 -16.05 12.32 4.08
CA THR A 172 -15.66 10.90 4.07
C THR A 172 -14.40 10.60 4.88
N GLU A 173 -13.50 11.58 5.02
CA GLU A 173 -12.36 11.53 5.93
C GLU A 173 -12.76 11.64 7.42
N GLY A 174 -14.03 11.93 7.72
CA GLY A 174 -14.56 12.04 9.08
C GLY A 174 -14.43 13.43 9.71
N LEU A 175 -13.96 14.46 8.99
CA LEU A 175 -13.75 15.81 9.52
C LEU A 175 -15.07 16.47 9.90
N GLY A 176 -15.12 17.19 11.02
CA GLY A 176 -16.24 18.04 11.42
C GLY A 176 -16.36 19.33 10.56
N ASN A 177 -17.49 20.03 10.65
CA ASN A 177 -17.71 21.21 9.82
C ASN A 177 -16.69 22.33 10.06
N THR A 178 -16.25 22.50 11.28
CA THR A 178 -15.20 23.48 11.65
C THR A 178 -13.86 23.13 11.03
N GLU A 179 -13.49 21.85 11.02
CA GLU A 179 -12.25 21.35 10.42
C GLU A 179 -12.30 21.46 8.89
N ILE A 180 -13.43 21.13 8.28
CA ILE A 180 -13.66 21.31 6.84
C ILE A 180 -13.56 22.79 6.46
N ALA A 181 -14.17 23.66 7.24
CA ALA A 181 -14.11 25.11 7.03
C ALA A 181 -12.66 25.63 7.05
N ALA A 182 -11.88 25.21 8.03
CA ALA A 182 -10.46 25.55 8.15
C ALA A 182 -9.65 24.99 6.96
N THR A 183 -9.84 23.71 6.62
CA THR A 183 -9.09 23.03 5.54
C THR A 183 -9.38 23.64 4.17
N LEU A 184 -10.64 24.02 3.92
CA LEU A 184 -11.07 24.56 2.62
C LEU A 184 -11.11 26.09 2.56
N PHE A 185 -10.66 26.78 3.60
CA PHE A 185 -10.64 28.24 3.72
C PHE A 185 -12.00 28.91 3.45
N ILE A 186 -13.09 28.37 4.02
CA ILE A 186 -14.46 28.88 3.93
C ILE A 186 -15.11 28.95 5.31
N SER A 187 -16.26 29.63 5.42
CA SER A 187 -17.01 29.68 6.67
C SER A 187 -17.73 28.36 6.97
N GLU A 188 -17.92 28.02 8.25
CA GLU A 188 -18.75 26.87 8.65
C GLU A 188 -20.17 26.95 8.08
N LYS A 189 -20.74 28.15 7.96
CA LYS A 189 -22.05 28.35 7.34
C LYS A 189 -22.03 27.91 5.88
N THR A 190 -20.95 28.20 5.17
CA THR A 190 -20.74 27.76 3.78
C THR A 190 -20.61 26.24 3.70
N VAL A 191 -19.88 25.61 4.62
CA VAL A 191 -19.78 24.14 4.70
C VAL A 191 -21.15 23.51 4.92
N LYS A 192 -21.94 24.02 5.87
CA LYS A 192 -23.31 23.53 6.13
C LYS A 192 -24.20 23.63 4.89
N ASN A 193 -24.11 24.74 4.16
CA ASN A 193 -24.87 24.92 2.91
C ASN A 193 -24.46 23.91 1.84
N HIS A 194 -23.15 23.63 1.69
CA HIS A 194 -22.67 22.60 0.76
C HIS A 194 -23.16 21.22 1.17
N ILE A 195 -23.06 20.86 2.46
CA ILE A 195 -23.53 19.56 2.97
C ILE A 195 -25.01 19.36 2.70
N THR A 196 -25.85 20.37 2.93
CA THR A 196 -27.28 20.29 2.60
C THR A 196 -27.50 20.00 1.13
N ARG A 197 -26.84 20.75 0.23
CA ARG A 197 -26.95 20.53 -1.21
C ARG A 197 -26.44 19.16 -1.65
N ILE A 198 -25.35 18.69 -1.04
CA ILE A 198 -24.82 17.35 -1.28
C ILE A 198 -25.86 16.30 -0.89
N PHE A 199 -26.47 16.43 0.28
CA PHE A 199 -27.49 15.47 0.75
C PHE A 199 -28.70 15.45 -0.19
N ASP A 200 -29.17 16.61 -0.62
CA ASP A 200 -30.25 16.71 -1.59
C ASP A 200 -29.92 16.04 -2.93
N LYS A 201 -28.71 16.32 -3.48
CA LYS A 201 -28.25 15.74 -4.75
C LYS A 201 -28.01 14.24 -4.70
N LEU A 202 -27.51 13.74 -3.57
CA LEU A 202 -27.23 12.32 -3.34
C LEU A 202 -28.46 11.55 -2.81
N ASN A 203 -29.57 12.24 -2.57
CA ASN A 203 -30.79 11.68 -1.98
C ASN A 203 -30.52 10.92 -0.66
N VAL A 204 -29.75 11.55 0.24
CA VAL A 204 -29.44 11.04 1.59
C VAL A 204 -29.91 12.05 2.63
N SER A 205 -30.23 11.57 3.83
CA SER A 205 -30.76 12.41 4.91
C SER A 205 -29.77 12.66 6.05
N THR A 206 -28.68 11.87 6.10
CA THR A 206 -27.71 11.96 7.20
C THR A 206 -26.29 11.92 6.69
N ARG A 207 -25.37 12.46 7.49
CA ARG A 207 -23.93 12.41 7.22
C ARG A 207 -23.42 10.97 7.08
N SER A 208 -23.88 10.09 7.95
CA SER A 208 -23.49 8.67 7.90
C SER A 208 -23.93 7.99 6.62
N GLN A 209 -25.15 8.31 6.14
CA GLN A 209 -25.64 7.82 4.83
C GLN A 209 -24.79 8.33 3.67
N ALA A 210 -24.38 9.61 3.70
CA ALA A 210 -23.50 10.17 2.68
C ALA A 210 -22.12 9.49 2.66
N ILE A 211 -21.55 9.18 3.85
CA ILE A 211 -20.28 8.47 3.98
C ILE A 211 -20.41 7.03 3.44
N VAL A 212 -21.46 6.31 3.83
CA VAL A 212 -21.72 4.95 3.33
C VAL A 212 -21.91 4.93 1.83
N LEU A 213 -22.75 5.84 1.29
CA LEU A 213 -22.98 5.95 -0.15
C LEU A 213 -21.68 6.25 -0.92
N ALA A 214 -20.88 7.18 -0.41
CA ALA A 214 -19.58 7.52 -1.00
C ALA A 214 -18.63 6.32 -1.01
N ARG A 215 -18.65 5.52 0.05
CA ARG A 215 -17.85 4.30 0.16
C ARG A 215 -18.34 3.21 -0.79
N ASP A 216 -19.63 2.92 -0.77
CA ASP A 216 -20.24 1.83 -1.55
C ASP A 216 -20.17 2.11 -3.05
N LYS A 217 -20.41 3.36 -3.43
CA LYS A 217 -20.43 3.82 -4.82
C LYS A 217 -19.11 4.45 -5.28
N ARG A 218 -18.07 4.34 -4.47
CA ARG A 218 -16.68 4.68 -4.83
C ARG A 218 -16.52 6.12 -5.27
N PHE A 219 -16.93 7.02 -4.41
CA PHE A 219 -16.69 8.44 -4.63
C PHE A 219 -15.17 8.70 -4.73
N ASP A 220 -14.74 9.16 -5.88
CA ASP A 220 -13.36 9.63 -6.10
C ASP A 220 -13.33 11.14 -5.78
N GLY A 221 -13.17 11.43 -4.50
CA GLY A 221 -13.05 12.80 -4.00
C GLY A 221 -11.65 13.37 -4.15
N LEU A 222 -10.74 12.65 -4.78
CA LEU A 222 -9.36 13.05 -4.94
C LEU A 222 -9.21 14.03 -6.08
N GLU A 223 -8.49 15.11 -5.81
CA GLU A 223 -8.12 16.20 -6.70
C GLU A 223 -7.63 15.69 -8.06
N ARG A 224 -8.17 16.27 -9.12
CA ARG A 224 -7.56 16.24 -10.44
C ARG A 224 -6.49 17.31 -10.54
#